data_85e3976b364da7d4bef1ca6686bae51b
#
_entry.id   85e3976b364da7d4bef1ca6686bae51b
#
_cell.length_a   1.000
_cell.length_b   1.000
_cell.length_c   1.000
_cell.angle_alpha   90.00
_cell.angle_beta   90.00
_cell.angle_gamma   90.00
#
_symmetry.space_group_name_H-M   'P 1'
#
loop_
_entity.id
_entity.type
_entity.pdbx_description
1 polymer ?
#
loop_
_entity_poly.entity_id
_entity_poly.type
_entity_poly.pdbx_seq_one_letter_code
_entity_poly.pdbx_strand_id
1 'polypeptide(L)'
;MSLADELLADLEEAAEEDEESFADEEDEETIEVVEEEMQLDLGVDSVKSIAKLRDSKLFAEIITKMGDYIGKQRKSSEVTGPVESDPEYKLIVDANNLTVEIDNEINIIHKYVRDKYSKRFPELESLVPNALDYIRTVKELGNNLDRCKNNENLQQILTNATIMVVSVTASTTQGQTLSEEELGVIMEACDMALELNQSKHQIYDYVESRMSFTAPNLSIIVGASTAAKIMGIAGGLTNLSKMPACNIMLLGSQRRNLSGFSSTSVLPHTGYIYHSEIVQSLPQDLRKKAARLVAAKCTLAARVDSFHESAEGKVGYDLKEEMERKFDKWQEPPPVKQVKPLPAPLDSQRKKRGGRR
;
A
#
# COMPACT_ATOMS: atom_id res chain seq x y z
N MET A 1 -38.73 25.35 -20.87
CA MET A 1 -37.71 24.49 -20.39
C MET A 1 -38.02 23.08 -20.85
N SER A 2 -37.07 22.40 -21.42
CA SER A 2 -37.24 21.01 -21.88
C SER A 2 -37.11 20.08 -20.67
N LEU A 3 -37.85 18.97 -20.70
CA LEU A 3 -37.79 17.91 -19.67
C LEU A 3 -36.36 17.40 -19.44
N ALA A 4 -35.48 17.58 -20.44
CA ALA A 4 -34.05 17.28 -20.36
C ALA A 4 -33.26 18.31 -19.52
N ASP A 5 -33.69 19.59 -19.55
CA ASP A 5 -33.03 20.64 -18.77
C ASP A 5 -33.39 20.53 -17.27
N GLU A 6 -34.60 20.02 -16.97
CA GLU A 6 -35.10 19.81 -15.63
C GLU A 6 -34.38 18.57 -14.99
N LEU A 7 -34.18 17.50 -15.76
CA LEU A 7 -33.42 16.31 -15.33
C LEU A 7 -31.91 16.59 -15.14
N LEU A 8 -31.34 17.51 -15.90
CA LEU A 8 -29.95 17.93 -15.73
C LEU A 8 -29.77 18.78 -14.47
N ALA A 9 -30.73 19.66 -14.15
CA ALA A 9 -30.70 20.44 -12.94
C ALA A 9 -30.84 19.59 -11.67
N ASP A 10 -31.76 18.60 -11.69
CA ASP A 10 -31.92 17.64 -10.58
C ASP A 10 -30.68 16.75 -10.38
N LEU A 11 -29.91 16.47 -11.44
CA LEU A 11 -28.69 15.67 -11.38
C LEU A 11 -27.49 16.50 -10.88
N GLU A 12 -27.45 17.80 -11.18
CA GLU A 12 -26.46 18.73 -10.63
C GLU A 12 -26.73 19.01 -9.14
N GLU A 13 -27.99 19.20 -8.73
CA GLU A 13 -28.38 19.40 -7.32
C GLU A 13 -28.10 18.16 -6.47
N ALA A 14 -28.36 16.94 -6.98
CA ALA A 14 -28.01 15.69 -6.31
C ALA A 14 -26.49 15.45 -6.23
N ALA A 15 -25.69 15.96 -7.16
CA ALA A 15 -24.24 15.87 -7.13
C ALA A 15 -23.61 16.83 -6.12
N GLU A 16 -24.21 18.01 -5.91
CA GLU A 16 -23.77 18.99 -4.90
C GLU A 16 -24.13 18.53 -3.48
N GLU A 17 -25.29 17.88 -3.26
CA GLU A 17 -25.67 17.33 -1.95
C GLU A 17 -24.79 16.14 -1.53
N ASP A 18 -24.30 15.32 -2.46
CA ASP A 18 -23.38 14.22 -2.16
C ASP A 18 -21.93 14.68 -1.87
N GLU A 19 -21.51 15.87 -2.30
CA GLU A 19 -20.19 16.42 -1.97
C GLU A 19 -20.16 17.12 -0.59
N GLU A 20 -21.27 17.67 -0.10
CA GLU A 20 -21.33 18.32 1.24
C GLU A 20 -21.57 17.35 2.40
N SER A 21 -22.06 16.12 2.17
CA SER A 21 -22.38 15.18 3.26
C SER A 21 -21.25 14.21 3.65
N PHE A 22 -20.08 14.24 2.99
CA PHE A 22 -18.92 13.37 3.28
C PHE A 22 -17.67 14.12 3.79
N ALA A 23 -17.77 15.39 4.10
CA ALA A 23 -16.71 16.13 4.77
C ALA A 23 -17.29 16.71 6.06
N ASP A 24 -16.78 16.36 7.20
CA ASP A 24 -16.83 17.09 8.47
C ASP A 24 -17.46 16.46 9.73
N GLU A 25 -17.47 15.17 9.97
CA GLU A 25 -17.75 14.75 11.35
C GLU A 25 -16.86 13.65 11.98
N GLU A 26 -15.97 12.97 11.24
CA GLU A 26 -15.16 11.90 11.85
C GLU A 26 -13.64 12.20 11.98
N ASP A 27 -13.14 13.28 11.36
CA ASP A 27 -11.70 13.56 11.35
C ASP A 27 -11.21 14.52 12.45
N GLU A 28 -12.06 15.30 13.10
CA GLU A 28 -11.62 16.23 14.15
C GLU A 28 -11.41 15.55 15.51
N GLU A 29 -12.25 14.60 15.93
CA GLU A 29 -12.08 13.92 17.22
C GLU A 29 -10.85 13.01 17.28
N THR A 30 -10.47 12.39 16.14
CA THR A 30 -9.29 11.52 16.10
C THR A 30 -7.97 12.30 16.01
N ILE A 31 -7.99 13.52 15.50
CA ILE A 31 -6.80 14.38 15.40
C ILE A 31 -6.49 15.03 16.75
N GLU A 32 -7.48 15.47 17.51
CA GLU A 32 -7.27 16.07 18.84
C GLU A 32 -6.76 15.04 19.86
N VAL A 33 -7.25 13.80 19.85
CA VAL A 33 -6.77 12.74 20.77
C VAL A 33 -5.33 12.34 20.46
N VAL A 34 -4.91 12.34 19.19
CA VAL A 34 -3.53 12.04 18.80
C VAL A 34 -2.59 13.21 19.09
N GLU A 35 -3.07 14.46 19.02
CA GLU A 35 -2.26 15.63 19.35
C GLU A 35 -2.12 15.85 20.87
N GLU A 36 -3.11 15.52 21.69
CA GLU A 36 -2.99 15.60 23.16
C GLU A 36 -2.04 14.53 23.73
N GLU A 37 -2.02 13.30 23.19
CA GLU A 37 -1.02 12.29 23.56
C GLU A 37 0.40 12.63 23.08
N MET A 38 0.54 13.43 21.99
CA MET A 38 1.85 13.85 21.46
C MET A 38 2.48 15.03 22.21
N GLN A 39 1.73 15.83 22.97
CA GLN A 39 2.28 16.99 23.67
C GLN A 39 2.86 16.71 25.06
N LEU A 40 2.70 15.49 25.58
CA LEU A 40 3.04 15.18 26.99
C LEU A 40 4.47 14.74 27.24
N ASP A 41 5.35 14.62 26.22
CA ASP A 41 6.68 14.01 26.48
C ASP A 41 7.87 14.69 25.76
N LEU A 42 7.93 16.02 25.80
CA LEU A 42 9.11 16.79 25.36
C LEU A 42 10.31 16.73 26.30
N GLY A 43 10.24 15.94 27.38
CA GLY A 43 11.26 15.84 28.43
C GLY A 43 11.93 14.47 28.59
N VAL A 44 11.60 13.46 27.77
CA VAL A 44 12.15 12.12 27.95
C VAL A 44 13.29 11.88 26.97
N ASP A 45 14.51 11.93 27.47
CA ASP A 45 15.75 11.75 26.68
C ASP A 45 16.02 10.29 26.23
N SER A 46 15.16 9.34 26.57
CA SER A 46 15.35 7.91 26.27
C SER A 46 14.37 7.41 25.22
N VAL A 47 14.88 6.82 24.14
CA VAL A 47 14.08 6.14 23.08
C VAL A 47 13.17 5.05 23.65
N LYS A 48 13.61 4.35 24.70
CA LYS A 48 12.85 3.26 25.36
C LYS A 48 11.56 3.71 26.03
N SER A 49 11.43 4.99 26.36
CA SER A 49 10.19 5.52 26.91
C SER A 49 9.13 5.75 25.84
N ILE A 50 9.56 6.01 24.60
CA ILE A 50 8.72 6.33 23.46
C ILE A 50 8.36 5.06 22.71
N ALA A 51 9.34 4.19 22.43
CA ALA A 51 9.19 2.94 21.71
C ALA A 51 9.06 1.76 22.69
N LYS A 52 7.81 1.39 23.04
CA LYS A 52 7.50 0.36 24.03
C LYS A 52 7.17 -1.01 23.43
N LEU A 53 6.90 -1.08 22.14
CA LEU A 53 6.41 -2.31 21.47
C LEU A 53 7.44 -3.44 21.54
N ARG A 54 8.72 -3.10 21.31
CA ARG A 54 9.82 -4.09 21.37
C ARG A 54 9.87 -4.86 22.69
N ASP A 55 9.66 -4.16 23.81
CA ASP A 55 9.71 -4.73 25.14
C ASP A 55 8.34 -5.27 25.62
N SER A 56 7.33 -5.22 24.77
CA SER A 56 6.01 -5.72 25.11
C SER A 56 5.98 -7.25 25.18
N LYS A 57 5.23 -7.77 26.14
CA LYS A 57 5.06 -9.23 26.30
C LYS A 57 4.37 -9.85 25.10
N LEU A 58 3.42 -9.14 24.48
CA LEU A 58 2.69 -9.58 23.28
C LEU A 58 3.63 -9.81 22.11
N PHE A 59 4.55 -8.87 21.87
CA PHE A 59 5.56 -8.98 20.81
C PHE A 59 6.43 -10.23 20.99
N ALA A 60 6.97 -10.43 22.20
CA ALA A 60 7.80 -11.59 22.50
C ALA A 60 7.04 -12.93 22.38
N GLU A 61 5.78 -12.97 22.84
CA GLU A 61 4.94 -14.17 22.73
C GLU A 61 4.59 -14.52 21.28
N ILE A 62 4.26 -13.53 20.44
CA ILE A 62 3.94 -13.77 19.03
C ILE A 62 5.17 -14.29 18.29
N ILE A 63 6.34 -13.69 18.47
CA ILE A 63 7.58 -14.14 17.81
C ILE A 63 7.99 -15.55 18.27
N THR A 64 7.89 -15.86 19.55
CA THR A 64 8.18 -17.22 20.05
C THR A 64 7.21 -18.26 19.50
N LYS A 65 5.90 -17.98 19.50
CA LYS A 65 4.89 -18.87 18.92
C LYS A 65 5.11 -19.07 17.43
N MET A 66 5.47 -18.02 16.67
CA MET A 66 5.81 -18.13 15.24
C MET A 66 7.01 -19.06 15.04
N GLY A 67 8.06 -18.95 15.85
CA GLY A 67 9.23 -19.83 15.80
C GLY A 67 8.85 -21.31 15.99
N ASP A 68 7.97 -21.60 16.94
CA ASP A 68 7.46 -22.95 17.22
C ASP A 68 6.63 -23.51 16.03
N TYR A 69 5.84 -22.68 15.36
CA TYR A 69 5.03 -23.09 14.23
C TYR A 69 5.82 -23.21 12.93
N ILE A 70 6.89 -22.44 12.71
CA ILE A 70 7.78 -22.57 11.55
C ILE A 70 8.37 -23.97 11.49
N GLY A 71 8.72 -24.57 12.64
CA GLY A 71 9.24 -25.95 12.74
C GLY A 71 8.21 -27.04 12.41
N LYS A 72 6.91 -26.72 12.43
CA LYS A 72 5.82 -27.68 12.21
C LYS A 72 5.25 -27.49 10.79
N GLN A 73 5.69 -28.27 9.84
CA GLN A 73 5.06 -28.31 8.51
C GLN A 73 3.72 -29.05 8.60
N ARG A 74 2.61 -28.30 8.67
CA ARG A 74 1.25 -28.84 8.54
C ARG A 74 0.89 -29.07 7.06
N LYS A 75 0.15 -30.12 6.80
CA LYS A 75 -0.42 -30.39 5.46
C LYS A 75 -1.82 -29.77 5.37
N SER A 76 -2.20 -29.26 4.19
CA SER A 76 -3.48 -28.59 3.97
C SER A 76 -4.72 -29.48 4.27
N SER A 77 -4.54 -30.78 4.32
CA SER A 77 -5.61 -31.75 4.64
C SER A 77 -6.00 -31.82 6.12
N GLU A 78 -5.31 -31.14 7.01
CA GLU A 78 -5.59 -31.17 8.47
C GLU A 78 -6.58 -30.11 8.93
N VAL A 79 -6.93 -29.15 8.05
CA VAL A 79 -7.88 -28.07 8.37
C VAL A 79 -9.31 -28.57 8.06
N THR A 80 -9.93 -29.24 9.02
CA THR A 80 -11.32 -29.64 8.97
C THR A 80 -12.18 -28.64 9.77
N GLY A 81 -12.66 -27.58 9.09
CA GLY A 81 -13.56 -26.60 9.72
C GLY A 81 -13.38 -25.18 9.23
N PRO A 82 -14.14 -24.21 9.76
CA PRO A 82 -13.95 -22.81 9.42
C PRO A 82 -12.55 -22.34 9.85
N VAL A 83 -11.82 -21.68 8.95
CA VAL A 83 -10.42 -21.20 9.15
C VAL A 83 -10.27 -20.39 10.44
N GLU A 84 -11.31 -19.66 10.82
CA GLU A 84 -11.33 -18.79 11.99
C GLU A 84 -11.21 -19.54 13.33
N SER A 85 -11.56 -20.83 13.35
CA SER A 85 -11.46 -21.66 14.56
C SER A 85 -10.05 -22.17 14.80
N ASP A 86 -9.17 -22.11 13.79
CA ASP A 86 -7.82 -22.61 13.91
C ASP A 86 -6.97 -21.64 14.77
N PRO A 87 -6.27 -22.14 15.80
CA PRO A 87 -5.35 -21.33 16.62
C PRO A 87 -4.21 -20.71 15.79
N GLU A 88 -3.79 -21.36 14.70
CA GLU A 88 -2.77 -20.81 13.80
C GLU A 88 -3.30 -19.60 13.02
N TYR A 89 -4.58 -19.62 12.61
CA TYR A 89 -5.21 -18.47 11.96
C TYR A 89 -5.27 -17.24 12.89
N LYS A 90 -5.63 -17.45 14.16
CA LYS A 90 -5.61 -16.36 15.16
C LYS A 90 -4.24 -15.77 15.30
N LEU A 91 -3.19 -16.62 15.38
CA LEU A 91 -1.81 -16.16 15.43
C LEU A 91 -1.42 -15.37 14.18
N ILE A 92 -1.89 -15.76 12.98
CA ILE A 92 -1.67 -15.01 11.74
C ILE A 92 -2.33 -13.64 11.79
N VAL A 93 -3.56 -13.55 12.31
CA VAL A 93 -4.26 -12.27 12.46
C VAL A 93 -3.55 -11.37 13.48
N ASP A 94 -3.16 -11.92 14.63
CA ASP A 94 -2.42 -11.18 15.65
C ASP A 94 -1.06 -10.71 15.14
N ALA A 95 -0.34 -11.56 14.39
CA ALA A 95 0.91 -11.20 13.75
C ALA A 95 0.74 -10.09 12.70
N ASN A 96 -0.34 -10.11 11.92
CA ASN A 96 -0.65 -9.04 10.98
C ASN A 96 -0.99 -7.71 11.67
N ASN A 97 -1.76 -7.74 12.76
CA ASN A 97 -2.03 -6.55 13.57
C ASN A 97 -0.74 -5.98 14.14
N LEU A 98 0.14 -6.85 14.63
CA LEU A 98 1.45 -6.46 15.13
C LEU A 98 2.31 -5.76 14.05
N THR A 99 2.21 -6.14 12.77
CA THR A 99 2.94 -5.44 11.70
C THR A 99 2.49 -4.00 11.52
N VAL A 100 1.21 -3.71 11.75
CA VAL A 100 0.67 -2.34 11.69
C VAL A 100 1.18 -1.52 12.88
N GLU A 101 1.21 -2.12 14.07
CA GLU A 101 1.78 -1.46 15.27
C GLU A 101 3.27 -1.19 15.09
N ILE A 102 4.03 -2.14 14.50
CA ILE A 102 5.46 -1.93 14.17
C ILE A 102 5.63 -0.75 13.22
N ASP A 103 4.78 -0.61 12.20
CA ASP A 103 4.87 0.53 11.27
C ASP A 103 4.61 1.86 11.95
N ASN A 104 3.63 1.91 12.85
CA ASN A 104 3.35 3.09 13.63
C ASN A 104 4.54 3.45 14.52
N GLU A 105 5.14 2.47 15.19
CA GLU A 105 6.29 2.70 16.07
C GLU A 105 7.55 3.12 15.29
N ILE A 106 7.80 2.54 14.12
CA ILE A 106 8.87 3.00 13.21
C ILE A 106 8.67 4.48 12.83
N ASN A 107 7.43 4.92 12.59
CA ASN A 107 7.14 6.32 12.30
C ASN A 107 7.39 7.23 13.51
N ILE A 108 7.07 6.78 14.71
CA ILE A 108 7.36 7.50 15.96
C ILE A 108 8.88 7.63 16.17
N ILE A 109 9.62 6.53 15.99
CA ILE A 109 11.08 6.55 16.08
C ILE A 109 11.68 7.44 15.00
N HIS A 110 11.15 7.39 13.77
CA HIS A 110 11.58 8.27 12.68
C HIS A 110 11.41 9.75 13.06
N LYS A 111 10.25 10.13 13.62
CA LYS A 111 10.01 11.50 14.07
C LYS A 111 11.04 11.91 15.13
N TYR A 112 11.29 11.04 16.09
CA TYR A 112 12.29 11.29 17.15
C TYR A 112 13.69 11.48 16.58
N VAL A 113 14.15 10.58 15.71
CA VAL A 113 15.47 10.66 15.07
C VAL A 113 15.57 11.92 14.22
N ARG A 114 14.53 12.27 13.46
CA ARG A 114 14.46 13.48 12.67
C ARG A 114 14.62 14.74 13.52
N ASP A 115 13.88 14.85 14.61
CA ASP A 115 13.88 16.02 15.48
C ASP A 115 15.26 16.22 16.16
N LYS A 116 15.92 15.12 16.56
CA LYS A 116 17.27 15.17 17.13
C LYS A 116 18.35 15.41 16.06
N TYR A 117 18.26 14.76 14.88
CA TYR A 117 19.27 14.86 13.84
C TYR A 117 19.15 16.13 12.98
N SER A 118 18.00 16.83 13.01
CA SER A 118 17.79 18.11 12.33
C SER A 118 18.81 19.18 12.74
N LYS A 119 19.38 19.10 13.95
CA LYS A 119 20.47 19.96 14.40
C LYS A 119 21.74 19.80 13.56
N ARG A 120 21.99 18.59 13.06
CA ARG A 120 23.17 18.25 12.27
C ARG A 120 22.96 18.43 10.76
N PHE A 121 21.81 17.98 10.27
CA PHE A 121 21.50 18.00 8.84
C PHE A 121 20.00 18.22 8.61
N PRO A 122 19.51 19.49 8.71
CA PRO A 122 18.10 19.79 8.59
C PRO A 122 17.51 19.51 7.21
N GLU A 123 18.32 19.60 6.15
CA GLU A 123 17.85 19.40 4.78
C GLU A 123 17.58 17.93 4.43
N LEU A 124 18.07 16.97 5.22
CA LEU A 124 17.95 15.55 4.92
C LEU A 124 16.51 15.07 4.85
N GLU A 125 15.60 15.63 5.68
CA GLU A 125 14.18 15.30 5.67
C GLU A 125 13.54 15.54 4.29
N SER A 126 13.85 16.65 3.66
CA SER A 126 13.32 16.98 2.34
C SER A 126 13.89 16.11 1.22
N LEU A 127 15.11 15.60 1.39
CA LEU A 127 15.82 14.79 0.40
C LEU A 127 15.43 13.31 0.45
N VAL A 128 15.14 12.79 1.65
CA VAL A 128 14.81 11.38 1.89
C VAL A 128 13.48 11.29 2.63
N PRO A 129 12.34 11.29 1.92
CA PRO A 129 11.02 11.30 2.53
C PRO A 129 10.60 9.95 3.13
N ASN A 130 11.27 8.85 2.78
CA ASN A 130 10.97 7.52 3.30
C ASN A 130 11.57 7.36 4.70
N ALA A 131 10.75 7.00 5.70
CA ALA A 131 11.16 6.86 7.09
C ALA A 131 12.31 5.86 7.30
N LEU A 132 12.24 4.67 6.69
CA LEU A 132 13.27 3.64 6.82
C LEU A 132 14.57 4.03 6.14
N ASP A 133 14.50 4.60 4.94
CA ASP A 133 15.68 5.04 4.21
C ASP A 133 16.34 6.23 4.89
N TYR A 134 15.53 7.12 5.51
CA TYR A 134 16.05 8.20 6.36
C TYR A 134 16.85 7.64 7.54
N ILE A 135 16.27 6.71 8.32
CA ILE A 135 16.93 6.08 9.48
C ILE A 135 18.22 5.38 9.07
N ARG A 136 18.22 4.63 7.96
CA ARG A 136 19.43 3.98 7.43
C ARG A 136 20.48 4.99 7.02
N THR A 137 20.08 6.09 6.37
CA THR A 137 20.97 7.16 5.94
C THR A 137 21.59 7.87 7.15
N VAL A 138 20.82 8.17 8.18
CA VAL A 138 21.32 8.75 9.44
C VAL A 138 22.33 7.84 10.11
N LYS A 139 22.04 6.53 10.15
CA LYS A 139 22.96 5.54 10.74
C LYS A 139 24.32 5.50 10.02
N GLU A 140 24.31 5.57 8.69
CA GLU A 140 25.54 5.56 7.88
C GLU A 140 26.32 6.87 7.94
N LEU A 141 25.65 8.01 8.01
CA LEU A 141 26.30 9.33 8.01
C LEU A 141 26.82 9.73 9.39
N GLY A 142 26.05 9.53 10.45
CA GLY A 142 26.41 9.99 11.79
C GLY A 142 26.84 11.48 11.80
N ASN A 143 27.97 11.77 12.41
CA ASN A 143 28.58 13.12 12.41
C ASN A 143 29.39 13.42 11.13
N ASN A 144 29.83 12.40 10.38
CA ASN A 144 30.74 12.53 9.27
C ASN A 144 29.98 12.56 7.92
N LEU A 145 29.53 13.73 7.51
CA LEU A 145 28.79 13.92 6.25
C LEU A 145 29.66 13.68 5.00
N ASP A 146 30.97 13.75 5.09
CA ASP A 146 31.88 13.47 3.97
C ASP A 146 31.84 12.03 3.48
N ARG A 147 31.34 11.11 4.32
CA ARG A 147 31.15 9.69 3.96
C ARG A 147 30.11 9.47 2.87
N CYS A 148 29.28 10.48 2.56
CA CYS A 148 28.29 10.38 1.48
C CYS A 148 28.88 10.02 0.13
N LYS A 149 30.09 10.50 -0.18
CA LYS A 149 30.63 10.45 -1.55
C LYS A 149 31.06 9.07 -2.01
N ASN A 150 31.49 8.20 -1.10
CA ASN A 150 32.08 6.88 -1.42
C ASN A 150 31.53 5.74 -0.56
N ASN A 151 30.29 5.81 -0.12
CA ASN A 151 29.69 4.76 0.71
C ASN A 151 28.87 3.80 -0.15
N GLU A 152 29.33 2.56 -0.28
CA GLU A 152 28.63 1.48 -0.99
C GLU A 152 27.28 1.15 -0.34
N ASN A 153 27.16 1.27 0.99
CA ASN A 153 25.91 1.02 1.71
C ASN A 153 24.83 2.04 1.32
N LEU A 154 25.19 3.32 1.14
CA LEU A 154 24.24 4.33 0.70
C LEU A 154 23.72 4.08 -0.73
N GLN A 155 24.54 3.46 -1.60
CA GLN A 155 24.10 3.09 -2.95
C GLN A 155 23.04 1.99 -2.96
N GLN A 156 22.97 1.17 -1.93
CA GLN A 156 21.94 0.16 -1.76
C GLN A 156 20.63 0.74 -1.20
N ILE A 157 20.70 1.86 -0.48
CA ILE A 157 19.56 2.51 0.19
C ILE A 157 18.94 3.56 -0.71
N LEU A 158 19.76 4.41 -1.32
CA LEU A 158 19.33 5.57 -2.09
C LEU A 158 19.70 5.46 -3.57
N THR A 159 18.94 6.14 -4.43
CA THR A 159 19.29 6.25 -5.84
C THR A 159 20.53 7.12 -6.03
N ASN A 160 21.34 6.85 -7.05
CA ASN A 160 22.56 7.63 -7.33
C ASN A 160 22.29 9.14 -7.47
N ALA A 161 21.13 9.52 -8.01
CA ALA A 161 20.71 10.91 -8.12
C ALA A 161 20.50 11.55 -6.73
N THR A 162 19.83 10.85 -5.83
CA THR A 162 19.60 11.31 -4.45
C THR A 162 20.92 11.41 -3.69
N ILE A 163 21.82 10.43 -3.84
CA ILE A 163 23.14 10.45 -3.20
C ILE A 163 23.94 11.67 -3.64
N MET A 164 23.90 12.00 -4.93
CA MET A 164 24.60 13.18 -5.46
C MET A 164 24.05 14.47 -4.82
N VAL A 165 22.74 14.62 -4.75
CA VAL A 165 22.11 15.80 -4.12
C VAL A 165 22.44 15.85 -2.63
N VAL A 166 22.32 14.73 -1.89
CA VAL A 166 22.69 14.64 -0.47
C VAL A 166 24.16 15.01 -0.26
N SER A 167 25.06 14.56 -1.14
CA SER A 167 26.49 14.87 -1.05
C SER A 167 26.79 16.35 -1.26
N VAL A 168 26.09 17.01 -2.18
CA VAL A 168 26.25 18.46 -2.41
C VAL A 168 25.68 19.25 -1.23
N THR A 169 24.47 18.92 -0.77
CA THR A 169 23.86 19.58 0.38
C THR A 169 24.64 19.34 1.66
N ALA A 170 25.22 18.15 1.87
CA ALA A 170 26.10 17.83 2.99
C ALA A 170 27.34 18.71 3.07
N SER A 171 27.85 19.14 1.92
CA SER A 171 29.00 20.06 1.86
C SER A 171 28.65 21.54 2.12
N THR A 172 27.38 21.90 1.99
CA THR A 172 26.85 23.27 2.15
C THR A 172 26.02 23.48 3.39
N THR A 173 25.69 22.40 4.12
CA THR A 173 24.86 22.45 5.32
C THR A 173 25.43 23.33 6.42
N GLN A 174 24.56 24.04 7.12
CA GLN A 174 24.92 24.89 8.28
C GLN A 174 24.73 24.16 9.62
N GLY A 175 24.47 22.85 9.60
CA GLY A 175 24.23 22.06 10.79
C GLY A 175 25.46 21.96 11.71
N GLN A 176 25.22 21.92 13.01
CA GLN A 176 26.24 21.77 14.03
C GLN A 176 26.57 20.30 14.28
N THR A 177 27.80 20.01 14.67
CA THR A 177 28.20 18.65 15.09
C THR A 177 27.48 18.28 16.39
N LEU A 178 26.90 17.07 16.40
CA LEU A 178 26.25 16.52 17.60
C LEU A 178 27.30 16.07 18.62
N SER A 179 26.94 16.11 19.91
CA SER A 179 27.76 15.48 20.95
C SER A 179 27.77 13.97 20.79
N GLU A 180 28.79 13.31 21.33
CA GLU A 180 28.87 11.84 21.29
C GLU A 180 27.70 11.17 22.00
N GLU A 181 27.20 11.79 23.07
CA GLU A 181 26.03 11.31 23.81
C GLU A 181 24.74 11.39 22.98
N GLU A 182 24.49 12.56 22.34
CA GLU A 182 23.33 12.74 21.46
C GLU A 182 23.39 11.79 20.25
N LEU A 183 24.58 11.60 19.67
CA LEU A 183 24.77 10.65 18.58
C LEU A 183 24.51 9.21 19.02
N GLY A 184 24.98 8.82 20.22
CA GLY A 184 24.74 7.51 20.79
C GLY A 184 23.25 7.17 20.91
N VAL A 185 22.47 8.13 21.41
CA VAL A 185 21.01 7.97 21.55
C VAL A 185 20.33 7.86 20.18
N ILE A 186 20.76 8.63 19.17
CA ILE A 186 20.23 8.53 17.82
C ILE A 186 20.58 7.18 17.18
N MET A 187 21.78 6.69 17.39
CA MET A 187 22.21 5.37 16.87
C MET A 187 21.42 4.24 17.50
N GLU A 188 21.17 4.28 18.83
CA GLU A 188 20.32 3.32 19.52
C GLU A 188 18.89 3.32 18.95
N ALA A 189 18.33 4.51 18.67
CA ALA A 189 17.03 4.64 18.03
C ALA A 189 16.99 4.04 16.63
N CYS A 190 18.03 4.29 15.84
CA CYS A 190 18.15 3.72 14.49
C CYS A 190 18.25 2.20 14.52
N ASP A 191 19.03 1.65 15.47
CA ASP A 191 19.18 0.20 15.62
C ASP A 191 17.86 -0.44 16.01
N MET A 192 17.13 0.15 16.95
CA MET A 192 15.79 -0.31 17.35
C MET A 192 14.80 -0.35 16.19
N ALA A 193 14.76 0.70 15.37
CA ALA A 193 13.88 0.74 14.21
C ALA A 193 14.24 -0.33 13.16
N LEU A 194 15.54 -0.60 12.96
CA LEU A 194 15.99 -1.63 12.03
C LEU A 194 15.68 -3.04 12.54
N GLU A 195 15.80 -3.30 13.84
CA GLU A 195 15.40 -4.57 14.45
C GLU A 195 13.89 -4.81 14.33
N LEU A 196 13.07 -3.78 14.59
CA LEU A 196 11.62 -3.84 14.38
C LEU A 196 11.27 -4.14 12.91
N ASN A 197 11.95 -3.48 11.96
CA ASN A 197 11.75 -3.77 10.55
C ASN A 197 12.17 -5.20 10.17
N GLN A 198 13.24 -5.72 10.74
CA GLN A 198 13.66 -7.12 10.54
C GLN A 198 12.60 -8.10 11.07
N SER A 199 12.07 -7.84 12.25
CA SER A 199 10.98 -8.63 12.83
C SER A 199 9.72 -8.60 11.95
N LYS A 200 9.40 -7.44 11.39
CA LYS A 200 8.30 -7.29 10.41
C LYS A 200 8.52 -8.17 9.18
N HIS A 201 9.73 -8.23 8.63
CA HIS A 201 10.01 -9.12 7.50
C HIS A 201 9.85 -10.59 7.88
N GLN A 202 10.31 -11.00 9.06
CA GLN A 202 10.10 -12.37 9.56
C GLN A 202 8.61 -12.73 9.68
N ILE A 203 7.79 -11.78 10.14
CA ILE A 203 6.34 -11.96 10.20
C ILE A 203 5.76 -12.15 8.78
N TYR A 204 6.16 -11.32 7.82
CA TYR A 204 5.69 -11.47 6.44
C TYR A 204 6.09 -12.80 5.82
N ASP A 205 7.34 -13.24 6.00
CA ASP A 205 7.82 -14.53 5.50
C ASP A 205 7.03 -15.70 6.09
N TYR A 206 6.73 -15.62 7.40
CA TYR A 206 5.89 -16.59 8.06
C TYR A 206 4.48 -16.62 7.48
N VAL A 207 3.82 -15.48 7.43
CA VAL A 207 2.44 -15.37 6.93
C VAL A 207 2.37 -15.79 5.45
N GLU A 208 3.33 -15.38 4.63
CA GLU A 208 3.42 -15.78 3.23
C GLU A 208 3.50 -17.31 3.08
N SER A 209 4.31 -17.98 3.90
CA SER A 209 4.42 -19.44 3.89
C SER A 209 3.11 -20.15 4.23
N ARG A 210 2.23 -19.49 5.00
CA ARG A 210 0.94 -20.05 5.44
C ARG A 210 -0.24 -19.67 4.55
N MET A 211 -0.07 -18.68 3.68
CA MET A 211 -1.14 -18.21 2.78
C MET A 211 -1.66 -19.29 1.83
N SER A 212 -0.84 -20.25 1.44
CA SER A 212 -1.24 -21.38 0.62
C SER A 212 -2.32 -22.26 1.28
N PHE A 213 -2.43 -22.23 2.60
CA PHE A 213 -3.44 -22.97 3.37
C PHE A 213 -4.61 -22.09 3.78
N THR A 214 -4.32 -20.84 4.13
CA THR A 214 -5.32 -19.90 4.67
C THR A 214 -6.20 -19.33 3.57
N ALA A 215 -5.61 -18.90 2.47
CA ALA A 215 -6.31 -18.28 1.34
C ALA A 215 -5.68 -18.71 0.00
N PRO A 216 -5.87 -19.98 -0.43
CA PRO A 216 -5.24 -20.51 -1.64
C PRO A 216 -5.72 -19.79 -2.90
N ASN A 217 -7.03 -19.50 -3.03
CA ASN A 217 -7.57 -18.86 -4.22
C ASN A 217 -7.10 -17.41 -4.37
N LEU A 218 -7.04 -16.65 -3.27
CA LEU A 218 -6.52 -15.29 -3.26
C LEU A 218 -5.02 -15.26 -3.60
N SER A 219 -4.24 -16.19 -3.04
CA SER A 219 -2.79 -16.30 -3.28
C SER A 219 -2.44 -16.62 -4.73
N ILE A 220 -3.26 -17.43 -5.42
CA ILE A 220 -3.10 -17.75 -6.84
C ILE A 220 -3.29 -16.52 -7.73
N ILE A 221 -4.21 -15.64 -7.36
CA ILE A 221 -4.56 -14.44 -8.15
C ILE A 221 -3.48 -13.35 -8.03
N VAL A 222 -3.14 -12.96 -6.81
CA VAL A 222 -2.27 -11.78 -6.58
C VAL A 222 -0.87 -12.12 -6.06
N GLY A 223 -0.60 -13.39 -5.80
CA GLY A 223 0.63 -13.84 -5.14
C GLY A 223 0.48 -13.87 -3.60
N ALA A 224 1.20 -14.79 -2.95
CA ALA A 224 1.09 -15.03 -1.51
C ALA A 224 1.48 -13.80 -0.68
N SER A 225 2.56 -13.11 -1.06
CA SER A 225 3.05 -11.91 -0.38
C SER A 225 2.02 -10.75 -0.41
N THR A 226 1.47 -10.48 -1.60
CA THR A 226 0.45 -9.43 -1.75
C THR A 226 -0.84 -9.79 -1.03
N ALA A 227 -1.26 -11.06 -1.10
CA ALA A 227 -2.44 -11.55 -0.41
C ALA A 227 -2.29 -11.43 1.12
N ALA A 228 -1.11 -11.75 1.67
CA ALA A 228 -0.81 -11.58 3.09
C ALA A 228 -0.94 -10.12 3.55
N LYS A 229 -0.37 -9.18 2.78
CA LYS A 229 -0.45 -7.73 3.07
C LYS A 229 -1.88 -7.22 3.02
N ILE A 230 -2.66 -7.62 2.01
CA ILE A 230 -4.07 -7.24 1.87
C ILE A 230 -4.88 -7.77 3.06
N MET A 231 -4.68 -9.03 3.42
CA MET A 231 -5.36 -9.66 4.55
C MET A 231 -4.97 -8.99 5.88
N GLY A 232 -3.70 -8.61 6.04
CA GLY A 232 -3.21 -7.93 7.23
C GLY A 232 -3.90 -6.60 7.48
N ILE A 233 -3.92 -5.71 6.47
CA ILE A 233 -4.58 -4.40 6.59
C ILE A 233 -6.10 -4.52 6.72
N ALA A 234 -6.71 -5.53 6.09
CA ALA A 234 -8.14 -5.77 6.22
C ALA A 234 -8.55 -6.28 7.62
N GLY A 235 -7.60 -6.68 8.46
CA GLY A 235 -7.87 -7.26 9.77
C GLY A 235 -8.42 -8.69 9.71
N GLY A 236 -7.98 -9.49 8.72
CA GLY A 236 -8.34 -10.89 8.54
C GLY A 236 -9.17 -11.17 7.29
N LEU A 237 -9.31 -12.48 7.00
CA LEU A 237 -9.99 -12.97 5.79
C LEU A 237 -11.50 -12.67 5.79
N THR A 238 -12.15 -12.78 6.95
CA THR A 238 -13.58 -12.50 7.11
C THR A 238 -13.91 -11.04 6.84
N ASN A 239 -13.11 -10.13 7.35
CA ASN A 239 -13.30 -8.70 7.08
C ASN A 239 -13.07 -8.40 5.59
N LEU A 240 -12.03 -9.00 5.00
CA LEU A 240 -11.74 -8.87 3.57
C LEU A 240 -12.91 -9.35 2.71
N SER A 241 -13.57 -10.47 3.07
CA SER A 241 -14.71 -11.03 2.33
C SER A 241 -15.95 -10.11 2.35
N LYS A 242 -16.10 -9.30 3.40
CA LYS A 242 -17.20 -8.32 3.55
C LYS A 242 -16.92 -7.00 2.83
N MET A 243 -15.65 -6.69 2.56
CA MET A 243 -15.27 -5.44 1.90
C MET A 243 -15.71 -5.40 0.43
N PRO A 244 -16.18 -4.25 -0.08
CA PRO A 244 -16.43 -4.05 -1.50
C PRO A 244 -15.11 -3.99 -2.29
N ALA A 245 -15.16 -4.34 -3.57
CA ALA A 245 -13.99 -4.38 -4.45
C ALA A 245 -13.26 -3.02 -4.58
N CYS A 246 -13.99 -1.91 -4.50
CA CYS A 246 -13.41 -0.57 -4.52
C CYS A 246 -12.49 -0.32 -3.32
N ASN A 247 -12.88 -0.74 -2.13
CA ASN A 247 -12.07 -0.60 -0.92
C ASN A 247 -10.85 -1.52 -0.98
N ILE A 248 -11.02 -2.78 -1.44
CA ILE A 248 -9.91 -3.73 -1.59
C ILE A 248 -8.85 -3.18 -2.55
N MET A 249 -9.26 -2.49 -3.62
CA MET A 249 -8.33 -1.84 -4.55
C MET A 249 -7.45 -0.78 -3.87
N LEU A 250 -7.97 -0.10 -2.86
CA LEU A 250 -7.31 0.99 -2.16
C LEU A 250 -6.48 0.54 -0.96
N LEU A 251 -6.59 -0.71 -0.53
CA LEU A 251 -5.80 -1.20 0.61
C LEU A 251 -4.30 -1.01 0.38
N GLY A 252 -3.64 -0.40 1.37
CA GLY A 252 -2.22 -0.05 1.28
C GLY A 252 -1.90 1.19 0.45
N SER A 253 -2.90 1.99 0.06
CA SER A 253 -2.64 3.28 -0.57
C SER A 253 -2.07 4.26 0.44
N GLN A 254 -1.00 4.94 0.08
CA GLN A 254 -0.42 5.97 0.91
C GLN A 254 -1.33 7.21 0.96
N ARG A 255 -1.48 7.82 2.13
CA ARG A 255 -2.14 9.13 2.25
C ARG A 255 -1.36 10.15 1.43
N ARG A 256 -2.09 11.12 0.85
CA ARG A 256 -1.47 12.21 0.08
C ARG A 256 -0.56 13.01 1.01
N ASN A 257 0.74 12.90 0.80
CA ASN A 257 1.64 13.92 1.29
C ASN A 257 1.63 15.08 0.30
N LEU A 258 1.60 16.31 0.80
CA LEU A 258 1.69 17.53 0.00
C LEU A 258 3.11 17.69 -0.58
N SER A 259 3.56 16.73 -1.36
CA SER A 259 4.91 16.71 -1.96
C SER A 259 5.00 17.45 -3.28
N GLY A 260 4.11 18.38 -3.57
CA GLY A 260 4.15 19.21 -4.77
C GLY A 260 4.10 18.42 -6.08
N PHE A 261 4.75 18.95 -7.12
CA PHE A 261 4.83 18.34 -8.46
C PHE A 261 5.99 17.34 -8.62
N SER A 262 6.36 16.61 -7.59
CA SER A 262 7.43 15.63 -7.67
C SER A 262 7.08 14.50 -8.64
N SER A 263 7.95 14.23 -9.61
CA SER A 263 7.83 13.09 -10.54
C SER A 263 7.94 11.73 -9.84
N THR A 264 8.46 11.71 -8.62
CA THR A 264 8.61 10.53 -7.77
C THR A 264 7.39 10.30 -6.89
N SER A 265 6.38 11.19 -6.91
CA SER A 265 5.17 11.03 -6.11
C SER A 265 4.43 9.78 -6.54
N VAL A 266 4.03 8.97 -5.56
CA VAL A 266 3.21 7.79 -5.78
C VAL A 266 1.86 8.22 -6.38
N LEU A 267 1.41 7.52 -7.41
CA LEU A 267 0.11 7.79 -8.03
C LEU A 267 -1.00 7.70 -6.98
N PRO A 268 -1.92 8.67 -6.92
CA PRO A 268 -3.01 8.64 -5.96
C PRO A 268 -3.91 7.42 -6.19
N HIS A 269 -4.48 6.89 -5.10
CA HIS A 269 -5.37 5.73 -5.11
C HIS A 269 -4.74 4.43 -5.64
N THR A 270 -3.44 4.24 -5.46
CA THR A 270 -2.74 3.01 -5.79
C THR A 270 -2.43 2.23 -4.51
N GLY A 271 -3.09 1.08 -4.36
CA GLY A 271 -2.88 0.15 -3.25
C GLY A 271 -1.96 -1.02 -3.62
N TYR A 272 -1.88 -2.02 -2.76
CA TYR A 272 -1.05 -3.21 -2.99
C TYR A 272 -1.41 -3.97 -4.26
N ILE A 273 -2.69 -4.02 -4.65
CA ILE A 273 -3.12 -4.67 -5.89
C ILE A 273 -2.51 -4.00 -7.11
N TYR A 274 -2.41 -2.66 -7.11
CA TYR A 274 -1.78 -1.95 -8.22
C TYR A 274 -0.31 -2.30 -8.38
N HIS A 275 0.39 -2.53 -7.26
CA HIS A 275 1.80 -2.92 -7.23
C HIS A 275 2.03 -4.42 -7.37
N SER A 276 0.97 -5.25 -7.47
CA SER A 276 1.10 -6.67 -7.71
C SER A 276 1.70 -6.97 -9.08
N GLU A 277 2.45 -8.06 -9.18
CA GLU A 277 3.15 -8.48 -10.40
C GLU A 277 2.21 -8.60 -11.59
N ILE A 278 1.02 -9.17 -11.39
CA ILE A 278 -0.01 -9.35 -12.43
C ILE A 278 -0.49 -8.02 -13.05
N VAL A 279 -0.49 -6.93 -12.29
CA VAL A 279 -0.88 -5.60 -12.79
C VAL A 279 0.32 -4.88 -13.39
N GLN A 280 1.50 -5.04 -12.80
CA GLN A 280 2.71 -4.36 -13.26
C GLN A 280 3.24 -4.93 -14.60
N SER A 281 2.92 -6.18 -14.94
CA SER A 281 3.24 -6.78 -16.24
C SER A 281 2.52 -6.12 -17.42
N LEU A 282 1.44 -5.35 -17.15
CA LEU A 282 0.64 -4.70 -18.17
C LEU A 282 1.18 -3.29 -18.52
N PRO A 283 0.88 -2.79 -19.74
CA PRO A 283 1.17 -1.42 -20.13
C PRO A 283 0.56 -0.40 -19.15
N GLN A 284 1.23 0.71 -18.93
CA GLN A 284 0.85 1.73 -17.94
C GLN A 284 -0.59 2.23 -18.09
N ASP A 285 -1.07 2.39 -19.32
CA ASP A 285 -2.43 2.86 -19.63
C ASP A 285 -3.51 1.89 -19.15
N LEU A 286 -3.21 0.57 -19.13
CA LEU A 286 -4.15 -0.47 -18.75
C LEU A 286 -4.10 -0.80 -17.26
N ARG A 287 -3.04 -0.44 -16.53
CA ARG A 287 -2.84 -0.82 -15.12
C ARG A 287 -3.98 -0.43 -14.21
N LYS A 288 -4.52 0.80 -14.32
CA LYS A 288 -5.68 1.24 -13.51
C LYS A 288 -6.93 0.40 -13.79
N LYS A 289 -7.16 0.05 -15.07
CA LYS A 289 -8.29 -0.80 -15.48
C LYS A 289 -8.10 -2.24 -15.00
N ALA A 290 -6.88 -2.76 -15.09
CA ALA A 290 -6.52 -4.07 -14.59
C ALA A 290 -6.68 -4.17 -13.06
N ALA A 291 -6.19 -3.18 -12.31
CA ALA A 291 -6.31 -3.16 -10.86
C ALA A 291 -7.77 -3.26 -10.39
N ARG A 292 -8.71 -2.57 -11.06
CA ARG A 292 -10.15 -2.70 -10.76
C ARG A 292 -10.68 -4.11 -11.02
N LEU A 293 -10.26 -4.74 -12.12
CA LEU A 293 -10.68 -6.11 -12.46
C LEU A 293 -10.12 -7.11 -11.45
N VAL A 294 -8.82 -6.99 -11.12
CA VAL A 294 -8.15 -7.84 -10.13
C VAL A 294 -8.82 -7.67 -8.76
N ALA A 295 -9.10 -6.46 -8.31
CA ALA A 295 -9.80 -6.21 -7.04
C ALA A 295 -11.17 -6.90 -6.97
N ALA A 296 -11.95 -6.83 -8.06
CA ALA A 296 -13.24 -7.52 -8.13
C ALA A 296 -13.09 -9.05 -8.04
N LYS A 297 -12.03 -9.61 -8.64
CA LYS A 297 -11.77 -11.05 -8.55
C LYS A 297 -11.22 -11.46 -7.20
N CYS A 298 -10.39 -10.61 -6.57
CA CYS A 298 -9.93 -10.83 -5.19
C CYS A 298 -11.08 -10.87 -4.20
N THR A 299 -12.12 -10.03 -4.37
CA THR A 299 -13.33 -10.08 -3.53
C THR A 299 -14.04 -11.43 -3.63
N LEU A 300 -14.14 -11.98 -4.84
CA LEU A 300 -14.76 -13.29 -5.05
C LEU A 300 -13.91 -14.40 -4.44
N ALA A 301 -12.60 -14.38 -4.68
CA ALA A 301 -11.66 -15.35 -4.13
C ALA A 301 -11.66 -15.33 -2.60
N ALA A 302 -11.63 -14.14 -1.98
CA ALA A 302 -11.68 -13.99 -0.53
C ALA A 302 -12.97 -14.56 0.08
N ARG A 303 -14.11 -14.45 -0.61
CA ARG A 303 -15.36 -15.08 -0.18
C ARG A 303 -15.28 -16.60 -0.25
N VAL A 304 -14.77 -17.15 -1.35
CA VAL A 304 -14.59 -18.61 -1.50
C VAL A 304 -13.64 -19.14 -0.43
N ASP A 305 -12.52 -18.43 -0.19
CA ASP A 305 -11.54 -18.82 0.84
C ASP A 305 -12.13 -18.74 2.26
N SER A 306 -12.97 -17.73 2.55
CA SER A 306 -13.60 -17.59 3.87
C SER A 306 -14.55 -18.71 4.21
N PHE A 307 -15.20 -19.32 3.20
CA PHE A 307 -16.09 -20.47 3.34
C PHE A 307 -15.41 -21.82 3.11
N HIS A 308 -14.13 -21.85 2.74
CA HIS A 308 -13.37 -23.07 2.41
C HIS A 308 -13.99 -23.96 1.33
N GLU A 309 -14.72 -23.39 0.38
CA GLU A 309 -15.36 -24.16 -0.69
C GLU A 309 -14.37 -24.77 -1.68
N SER A 310 -13.18 -24.21 -1.83
CA SER A 310 -12.15 -24.66 -2.78
C SER A 310 -10.76 -24.66 -2.15
N ALA A 311 -10.45 -25.67 -1.34
CA ALA A 311 -9.17 -25.82 -0.65
C ALA A 311 -7.98 -26.02 -1.62
N GLU A 312 -8.22 -26.59 -2.81
CA GLU A 312 -7.19 -26.81 -3.85
C GLU A 312 -6.89 -25.56 -4.71
N GLY A 313 -7.61 -24.45 -4.49
CA GLY A 313 -7.43 -23.22 -5.25
C GLY A 313 -7.99 -23.24 -6.68
N LYS A 314 -8.81 -24.23 -7.04
CA LYS A 314 -9.36 -24.40 -8.40
C LYS A 314 -10.09 -23.15 -8.89
N VAL A 315 -10.92 -22.54 -8.04
CA VAL A 315 -11.63 -21.31 -8.37
C VAL A 315 -10.67 -20.16 -8.61
N GLY A 316 -9.57 -20.09 -7.87
CA GLY A 316 -8.51 -19.11 -8.08
C GLY A 316 -7.87 -19.22 -9.47
N TYR A 317 -7.59 -20.42 -9.95
CA TYR A 317 -7.08 -20.66 -11.31
C TYR A 317 -8.09 -20.24 -12.37
N ASP A 318 -9.37 -20.61 -12.23
CA ASP A 318 -10.42 -20.26 -13.19
C ASP A 318 -10.58 -18.73 -13.29
N LEU A 319 -10.56 -18.04 -12.15
CA LEU A 319 -10.65 -16.58 -12.10
C LEU A 319 -9.42 -15.90 -12.70
N LYS A 320 -8.23 -16.46 -12.48
CA LYS A 320 -6.98 -15.96 -13.06
C LYS A 320 -6.97 -16.11 -14.58
N GLU A 321 -7.35 -17.27 -15.11
CA GLU A 321 -7.45 -17.51 -16.55
C GLU A 321 -8.48 -16.56 -17.20
N GLU A 322 -9.63 -16.31 -16.56
CA GLU A 322 -10.61 -15.33 -17.04
C GLU A 322 -10.03 -13.92 -17.11
N MET A 323 -9.20 -13.52 -16.14
CA MET A 323 -8.54 -12.22 -16.14
C MET A 323 -7.51 -12.12 -17.25
N GLU A 324 -6.66 -13.13 -17.43
CA GLU A 324 -5.63 -13.19 -18.46
C GLU A 324 -6.25 -13.06 -19.85
N ARG A 325 -7.32 -13.82 -20.14
CA ARG A 325 -8.09 -13.68 -21.40
C ARG A 325 -8.61 -12.25 -21.65
N LYS A 326 -9.02 -11.54 -20.55
CA LYS A 326 -9.46 -10.14 -20.66
C LYS A 326 -8.29 -9.20 -20.91
N PHE A 327 -7.13 -9.46 -20.31
CA PHE A 327 -5.92 -8.68 -20.51
C PHE A 327 -5.42 -8.81 -21.94
N ASP A 328 -5.41 -10.01 -22.51
CA ASP A 328 -5.04 -10.28 -23.90
C ASP A 328 -5.97 -9.51 -24.85
N LYS A 329 -7.29 -9.61 -24.60
CA LYS A 329 -8.27 -8.87 -25.42
C LYS A 329 -8.11 -7.35 -25.37
N TRP A 330 -7.60 -6.79 -24.26
CA TRP A 330 -7.34 -5.35 -24.17
C TRP A 330 -6.06 -4.93 -24.86
N GLN A 331 -5.11 -5.84 -25.01
CA GLN A 331 -3.86 -5.61 -25.72
C GLN A 331 -3.99 -5.85 -27.23
N GLU A 332 -5.03 -6.54 -27.67
CA GLU A 332 -5.31 -6.70 -29.11
C GLU A 332 -5.51 -5.32 -29.76
N PRO A 333 -4.88 -5.10 -30.92
CA PRO A 333 -5.10 -3.87 -31.67
C PRO A 333 -6.61 -3.76 -32.04
N PRO A 334 -7.19 -2.56 -31.97
CA PRO A 334 -8.59 -2.38 -32.31
C PRO A 334 -8.84 -2.89 -33.74
N PRO A 335 -9.92 -3.67 -33.95
CA PRO A 335 -10.23 -4.16 -35.28
C PRO A 335 -10.30 -2.99 -36.25
N VAL A 336 -9.59 -3.11 -37.37
CA VAL A 336 -9.61 -2.08 -38.43
C VAL A 336 -11.06 -1.86 -38.81
N LYS A 337 -11.59 -0.69 -38.49
CA LYS A 337 -12.94 -0.29 -38.92
C LYS A 337 -12.92 -0.28 -40.43
N GLN A 338 -13.49 -1.32 -41.06
CA GLN A 338 -13.78 -1.26 -42.47
C GLN A 338 -14.65 -0.04 -42.70
N VAL A 339 -14.13 0.91 -43.48
CA VAL A 339 -14.89 2.08 -43.90
C VAL A 339 -16.06 1.53 -44.72
N LYS A 340 -17.25 1.51 -44.12
CA LYS A 340 -18.44 1.13 -44.84
C LYS A 340 -18.55 2.12 -46.01
N PRO A 341 -18.60 1.64 -47.27
CA PRO A 341 -18.79 2.52 -48.40
C PRO A 341 -20.06 3.35 -48.15
N LEU A 342 -20.00 4.64 -48.40
CA LEU A 342 -21.15 5.51 -48.29
C LEU A 342 -22.29 4.91 -49.10
N PRO A 343 -23.52 4.86 -48.57
CA PRO A 343 -24.66 4.40 -49.35
C PRO A 343 -24.76 5.20 -50.63
N ALA A 344 -24.93 4.51 -51.77
CA ALA A 344 -25.09 5.16 -53.05
C ALA A 344 -26.18 6.25 -52.94
N PRO A 345 -25.94 7.45 -53.47
CA PRO A 345 -26.94 8.52 -53.43
C PRO A 345 -28.22 8.03 -54.08
N LEU A 346 -29.31 8.05 -53.33
CA LEU A 346 -30.64 7.76 -53.87
C LEU A 346 -31.02 8.95 -54.75
N ASP A 347 -30.93 8.76 -56.05
CA ASP A 347 -31.49 9.75 -57.01
C ASP A 347 -32.98 9.94 -56.70
N SER A 348 -33.32 11.07 -56.11
CA SER A 348 -34.71 11.45 -55.91
C SER A 348 -35.38 11.56 -57.32
N GLN A 349 -36.46 10.79 -57.52
CA GLN A 349 -37.22 10.87 -58.74
C GLN A 349 -37.50 12.35 -59.10
N ARG A 350 -37.06 12.80 -60.29
CA ARG A 350 -37.33 14.15 -60.79
C ARG A 350 -38.82 14.42 -60.70
N LYS A 351 -39.20 15.39 -59.86
CA LYS A 351 -40.57 15.87 -59.83
C LYS A 351 -40.98 16.29 -61.25
N LYS A 352 -41.91 15.55 -61.90
CA LYS A 352 -42.50 15.92 -63.15
C LYS A 352 -43.17 17.26 -62.92
N ARG A 353 -42.65 18.33 -63.57
CA ARG A 353 -43.35 19.63 -63.64
C ARG A 353 -44.71 19.41 -64.35
N GLY A 354 -45.77 19.35 -63.58
CA GLY A 354 -47.11 19.45 -64.11
C GLY A 354 -47.33 20.85 -64.69
N GLY A 355 -47.10 20.98 -65.96
CA GLY A 355 -47.51 22.21 -66.65
C GLY A 355 -49.04 22.24 -66.74
N ARG A 356 -49.60 23.29 -66.14
CA ARG A 356 -51.02 23.64 -66.36
C ARG A 356 -51.13 24.22 -67.80
N ARG A 357 -51.94 23.59 -68.61
CA ARG A 357 -52.45 24.21 -69.81
C ARG A 357 -53.58 25.15 -69.49
#